data_48a0a6cf9e4f833a761be7fe5a591312
#
_entry.id   48a0a6cf9e4f833a761be7fe5a591312
#
_cell.length_a   1.000
_cell.length_b   1.000
_cell.length_c   1.000
_cell.angle_alpha   90.00
_cell.angle_beta   90.00
_cell.angle_gamma   90.00
#
_symmetry.space_group_name_H-M   'P 1'
#
loop_
_entity.id
_entity.type
_entity.pdbx_description
1 polymer ?
#
loop_
_entity_poly.entity_id
_entity_poly.type
_entity_poly.pdbx_seq_one_letter_code
_entity_poly.pdbx_strand_id
1 'polypeptide(L)'
;MLGYFAAIIFFGVLTAPLLFWAAQGLAAQGILPVLATFDFESFFHRALLLGALLFIWPFLRWLRIKSARDLGLARNRHWLRDLAIGFLLSALPVICCEIVLVQTGVYSMRDTWMWVAVGKVTLTAAVVPLIEESLFRGLFLGVLLRGLRRWPAVVLSAAIFSIIHFLKAPDQTTTSVQWNSGFVSLAHAFDQFGEPLLVLGGFTTLFVIGLILADARLLTQSLWLPIGLHAGWILASSVFAKIARRELLALPWLGKSMLIGLVPLAVCLVSWALLRVWLRHAPPRET
;
A
#
# COMPACT_ATOMS: atom_id res chain seq x y z
N MET A 1 -19.61 4.81 1.04
CA MET A 1 -18.24 4.35 1.30
C MET A 1 -18.17 3.30 2.39
N LEU A 2 -18.73 3.57 3.59
CA LEU A 2 -18.75 2.56 4.68
C LEU A 2 -19.39 1.24 4.23
N GLY A 3 -20.50 1.28 3.50
CA GLY A 3 -21.15 0.07 2.97
C GLY A 3 -20.27 -0.75 2.02
N TYR A 4 -19.41 -0.12 1.23
CA TYR A 4 -18.46 -0.81 0.37
C TYR A 4 -17.42 -1.59 1.20
N PHE A 5 -16.81 -0.95 2.21
CA PHE A 5 -15.87 -1.63 3.09
C PHE A 5 -16.54 -2.73 3.91
N ALA A 6 -17.72 -2.46 4.45
CA ALA A 6 -18.48 -3.47 5.18
C ALA A 6 -18.79 -4.69 4.31
N ALA A 7 -19.17 -4.48 3.04
CA ALA A 7 -19.43 -5.57 2.09
C ALA A 7 -18.16 -6.40 1.80
N ILE A 8 -17.00 -5.75 1.62
CA ILE A 8 -15.71 -6.42 1.42
C ILE A 8 -15.35 -7.27 2.64
N ILE A 9 -15.43 -6.69 3.84
CA ILE A 9 -15.07 -7.37 5.08
C ILE A 9 -16.00 -8.56 5.29
N PHE A 10 -17.31 -8.37 5.16
CA PHE A 10 -18.29 -9.43 5.32
C PHE A 10 -18.09 -10.56 4.31
N PHE A 11 -17.87 -10.22 3.04
CA PHE A 11 -17.53 -11.18 2.01
C PHE A 11 -16.25 -11.95 2.33
N GLY A 12 -15.17 -11.25 2.70
CA GLY A 12 -13.88 -11.86 3.03
C GLY A 12 -13.97 -12.84 4.19
N VAL A 13 -14.63 -12.41 5.27
CA VAL A 13 -14.83 -13.23 6.48
C VAL A 13 -15.57 -14.54 6.18
N LEU A 14 -16.64 -14.46 5.36
CA LEU A 14 -17.48 -15.64 5.05
C LEU A 14 -16.87 -16.55 3.99
N THR A 15 -16.14 -15.99 3.03
CA THR A 15 -15.61 -16.79 1.90
C THR A 15 -14.22 -17.36 2.14
N ALA A 16 -13.44 -16.79 3.06
CA ALA A 16 -12.08 -17.26 3.34
C ALA A 16 -12.01 -18.74 3.75
N PRO A 17 -12.86 -19.28 4.68
CA PRO A 17 -12.86 -20.71 5.01
C PRO A 17 -13.20 -21.58 3.80
N LEU A 18 -14.15 -21.16 2.95
CA LEU A 18 -14.54 -21.88 1.73
C LEU A 18 -13.37 -21.97 0.75
N LEU A 19 -12.66 -20.85 0.53
CA LEU A 19 -11.49 -20.83 -0.35
C LEU A 19 -10.37 -21.72 0.19
N PHE A 20 -10.14 -21.69 1.51
CA PHE A 20 -9.14 -22.55 2.16
C PHE A 20 -9.47 -24.03 1.96
N TRP A 21 -10.69 -24.47 2.31
CA TRP A 21 -11.08 -25.87 2.16
C TRP A 21 -11.08 -26.35 0.71
N ALA A 22 -11.54 -25.50 -0.23
CA ALA A 22 -11.45 -25.82 -1.66
C ALA A 22 -10.00 -26.00 -2.11
N ALA A 23 -9.10 -25.13 -1.68
CA ALA A 23 -7.67 -25.23 -1.98
C ALA A 23 -7.02 -26.48 -1.39
N GLN A 24 -7.32 -26.82 -0.13
CA GLN A 24 -6.84 -28.06 0.51
C GLN A 24 -7.40 -29.31 -0.19
N GLY A 25 -8.66 -29.30 -0.60
CA GLY A 25 -9.27 -30.39 -1.39
C GLY A 25 -8.59 -30.60 -2.73
N LEU A 26 -8.29 -29.52 -3.46
CA LEU A 26 -7.55 -29.59 -4.73
C LEU A 26 -6.12 -30.11 -4.52
N ALA A 27 -5.44 -29.64 -3.48
CA ALA A 27 -4.08 -30.08 -3.16
C ALA A 27 -4.06 -31.57 -2.78
N ALA A 28 -5.04 -32.06 -2.03
CA ALA A 28 -5.16 -33.46 -1.67
C ALA A 28 -5.40 -34.38 -2.87
N GLN A 29 -6.00 -33.88 -3.94
CA GLN A 29 -6.18 -34.57 -5.22
C GLN A 29 -4.95 -34.47 -6.15
N GLY A 30 -3.85 -33.85 -5.68
CA GLY A 30 -2.65 -33.61 -6.51
C GLY A 30 -2.81 -32.47 -7.53
N ILE A 31 -3.96 -31.78 -7.53
CA ILE A 31 -4.21 -30.60 -8.36
C ILE A 31 -3.70 -29.39 -7.59
N LEU A 32 -2.61 -28.74 -8.05
CA LEU A 32 -2.00 -27.57 -7.41
C LEU A 32 -1.54 -27.82 -5.95
N PRO A 33 -0.64 -28.79 -5.70
CA PRO A 33 -0.19 -29.14 -4.34
C PRO A 33 0.47 -27.97 -3.59
N VAL A 34 0.96 -26.96 -4.31
CA VAL A 34 1.48 -25.71 -3.72
C VAL A 34 0.45 -24.96 -2.86
N LEU A 35 -0.85 -25.16 -3.09
CA LEU A 35 -1.91 -24.52 -2.30
C LEU A 35 -1.91 -24.98 -0.84
N ALA A 36 -1.44 -26.20 -0.54
CA ALA A 36 -1.31 -26.72 0.82
C ALA A 36 -0.26 -25.98 1.65
N THR A 37 0.66 -25.26 1.02
CA THR A 37 1.73 -24.54 1.73
C THR A 37 1.31 -23.16 2.26
N PHE A 38 0.12 -22.70 1.92
CA PHE A 38 -0.39 -21.40 2.36
C PHE A 38 -1.21 -21.54 3.65
N ASP A 39 -0.96 -20.65 4.60
CA ASP A 39 -1.75 -20.50 5.82
C ASP A 39 -3.16 -19.93 5.53
N PHE A 40 -4.05 -20.02 6.52
CA PHE A 40 -5.42 -19.53 6.41
C PHE A 40 -5.48 -18.03 6.17
N GLU A 41 -4.62 -17.25 6.81
CA GLU A 41 -4.57 -15.80 6.70
C GLU A 41 -4.26 -15.35 5.27
N SER A 42 -3.49 -16.14 4.54
CA SER A 42 -3.26 -15.94 3.10
C SER A 42 -4.56 -16.02 2.29
N PHE A 43 -5.46 -16.95 2.62
CA PHE A 43 -6.77 -17.05 1.97
C PHE A 43 -7.71 -15.95 2.44
N PHE A 44 -7.66 -15.56 3.71
CA PHE A 44 -8.42 -14.44 4.24
C PHE A 44 -8.11 -13.13 3.49
N HIS A 45 -6.82 -12.80 3.33
CA HIS A 45 -6.42 -11.61 2.57
C HIS A 45 -6.83 -11.66 1.09
N ARG A 46 -6.76 -12.84 0.47
CA ARG A 46 -7.22 -13.03 -0.93
C ARG A 46 -8.73 -12.92 -1.04
N ALA A 47 -9.48 -13.41 -0.06
CA ALA A 47 -10.94 -13.26 -0.02
C ALA A 47 -11.35 -11.80 0.09
N LEU A 48 -10.67 -11.00 0.93
CA LEU A 48 -10.88 -9.55 0.99
C LEU A 48 -10.57 -8.86 -0.35
N LEU A 49 -9.49 -9.25 -1.02
CA LEU A 49 -9.12 -8.72 -2.33
C LEU A 49 -10.16 -9.08 -3.40
N LEU A 50 -10.63 -10.33 -3.41
CA LEU A 50 -11.71 -10.78 -4.32
C LEU A 50 -13.00 -10.01 -4.06
N GLY A 51 -13.36 -9.79 -2.80
CA GLY A 51 -14.49 -8.94 -2.42
C GLY A 51 -14.33 -7.51 -2.91
N ALA A 52 -13.15 -6.92 -2.75
CA ALA A 52 -12.85 -5.59 -3.25
C ALA A 52 -13.02 -5.50 -4.78
N LEU A 53 -12.53 -6.48 -5.53
CA LEU A 53 -12.66 -6.54 -6.99
C LEU A 53 -14.11 -6.78 -7.42
N LEU A 54 -14.84 -7.63 -6.71
CA LEU A 54 -16.25 -7.95 -7.03
C LEU A 54 -17.15 -6.73 -6.81
N PHE A 55 -17.00 -6.04 -5.69
CA PHE A 55 -17.86 -4.91 -5.32
C PHE A 55 -17.43 -3.58 -5.92
N ILE A 56 -16.22 -3.47 -6.51
CA ILE A 56 -15.78 -2.20 -7.09
C ILE A 56 -16.66 -1.74 -8.25
N TRP A 57 -17.09 -2.66 -9.10
CA TRP A 57 -17.90 -2.32 -10.28
C TRP A 57 -19.30 -1.76 -9.92
N PRO A 58 -20.14 -2.42 -9.08
CA PRO A 58 -21.40 -1.83 -8.64
C PRO A 58 -21.17 -0.54 -7.86
N PHE A 59 -20.08 -0.42 -7.10
CA PHE A 59 -19.74 0.78 -6.36
C PHE A 59 -19.38 1.95 -7.29
N LEU A 60 -18.58 1.72 -8.34
CA LEU A 60 -18.27 2.73 -9.35
C LEU A 60 -19.53 3.18 -10.10
N ARG A 61 -20.43 2.25 -10.44
CA ARG A 61 -21.73 2.58 -11.04
C ARG A 61 -22.60 3.45 -10.15
N TRP A 62 -22.69 3.10 -8.87
CA TRP A 62 -23.43 3.88 -7.88
C TRP A 62 -22.89 5.31 -7.75
N LEU A 63 -21.57 5.47 -7.83
CA LEU A 63 -20.89 6.77 -7.84
C LEU A 63 -20.94 7.50 -9.18
N ARG A 64 -21.56 6.90 -10.20
CA ARG A 64 -21.64 7.44 -11.58
C ARG A 64 -20.27 7.66 -12.23
N ILE A 65 -19.27 6.86 -11.86
CA ILE A 65 -17.94 6.85 -12.49
C ILE A 65 -18.03 5.94 -13.72
N LYS A 66 -17.81 6.52 -14.91
CA LYS A 66 -18.01 5.84 -16.20
C LYS A 66 -16.72 5.49 -16.92
N SER A 67 -15.62 6.17 -16.58
CA SER A 67 -14.37 6.04 -17.30
C SER A 67 -13.14 6.18 -16.39
N ALA A 68 -12.01 5.67 -16.87
CA ALA A 68 -10.71 5.87 -16.20
C ALA A 68 -10.33 7.37 -16.09
N ARG A 69 -10.88 8.23 -16.97
CA ARG A 69 -10.70 9.68 -16.92
C ARG A 69 -11.30 10.26 -15.65
N ASP A 70 -12.47 9.77 -15.21
CA ASP A 70 -13.15 10.24 -14.01
C ASP A 70 -12.33 9.95 -12.73
N LEU A 71 -11.46 8.95 -12.78
CA LEU A 71 -10.51 8.62 -11.71
C LEU A 71 -9.18 9.39 -11.83
N GLY A 72 -8.92 10.08 -12.94
CA GLY A 72 -7.65 10.74 -13.20
C GLY A 72 -6.57 9.87 -13.83
N LEU A 73 -6.95 8.71 -14.41
CA LEU A 73 -6.07 7.78 -15.14
C LEU A 73 -6.00 8.09 -16.64
N ALA A 74 -6.61 9.18 -17.11
CA ALA A 74 -6.45 9.57 -18.51
C ALA A 74 -4.97 9.77 -18.84
N ARG A 75 -4.55 9.21 -19.97
CA ARG A 75 -3.21 9.49 -20.52
C ARG A 75 -3.20 10.89 -21.08
N ASN A 76 -2.55 11.81 -20.37
CA ASN A 76 -2.22 13.14 -20.87
C ASN A 76 -0.84 13.11 -21.57
N ARG A 77 -0.46 14.19 -22.25
CA ARG A 77 0.82 14.29 -22.96
C ARG A 77 2.05 13.98 -22.08
N HIS A 78 1.93 14.13 -20.77
CA HIS A 78 3.03 14.05 -19.82
C HIS A 78 2.97 12.82 -18.88
N TRP A 79 2.07 11.87 -19.12
CA TRP A 79 1.82 10.77 -18.20
C TRP A 79 3.05 9.92 -17.87
N LEU A 80 3.88 9.58 -18.88
CA LEU A 80 5.12 8.84 -18.68
C LEU A 80 6.16 9.64 -17.90
N ARG A 81 6.29 10.94 -18.21
CA ARG A 81 7.18 11.84 -17.48
C ARG A 81 6.76 11.94 -16.03
N ASP A 82 5.49 12.13 -15.75
CA ASP A 82 4.94 12.26 -14.41
C ASP A 82 5.15 10.96 -13.61
N LEU A 83 4.93 9.80 -14.25
CA LEU A 83 5.20 8.49 -13.64
C LEU A 83 6.69 8.33 -13.32
N ALA A 84 7.58 8.58 -14.26
CA ALA A 84 9.01 8.43 -14.10
C ALA A 84 9.58 9.41 -13.06
N ILE A 85 9.18 10.68 -13.11
CA ILE A 85 9.61 11.69 -12.15
C ILE A 85 9.09 11.36 -10.74
N GLY A 86 7.82 10.97 -10.62
CA GLY A 86 7.27 10.51 -9.34
C GLY A 86 8.10 9.38 -8.75
N PHE A 87 8.40 8.37 -9.57
CA PHE A 87 9.24 7.25 -9.16
C PHE A 87 10.62 7.70 -8.66
N LEU A 88 11.31 8.55 -9.42
CA LEU A 88 12.64 9.04 -9.03
C LEU A 88 12.60 9.91 -7.77
N LEU A 89 11.61 10.80 -7.63
CA LEU A 89 11.47 11.68 -6.46
C LEU A 89 11.24 10.92 -5.15
N SER A 90 10.76 9.70 -5.21
CA SER A 90 10.57 8.84 -4.04
C SER A 90 11.69 7.80 -3.88
N ALA A 91 12.10 7.12 -4.96
CA ALA A 91 13.10 6.07 -4.89
C ALA A 91 14.49 6.61 -4.52
N LEU A 92 14.92 7.75 -5.11
CA LEU A 92 16.27 8.27 -4.85
C LEU A 92 16.50 8.66 -3.38
N PRO A 93 15.62 9.39 -2.69
CA PRO A 93 15.79 9.66 -1.27
C PRO A 93 15.85 8.40 -0.40
N VAL A 94 15.04 7.38 -0.73
CA VAL A 94 15.07 6.09 -0.03
C VAL A 94 16.40 5.41 -0.24
N ILE A 95 16.87 5.25 -1.50
CA ILE A 95 18.15 4.62 -1.83
C ILE A 95 19.33 5.36 -1.17
N CYS A 96 19.34 6.69 -1.20
CA CYS A 96 20.36 7.48 -0.52
C CYS A 96 20.38 7.20 0.99
N CYS A 97 19.21 7.14 1.62
CA CYS A 97 19.07 6.78 3.03
C CYS A 97 19.59 5.36 3.29
N GLU A 98 19.22 4.38 2.47
CA GLU A 98 19.64 2.98 2.59
C GLU A 98 21.16 2.83 2.48
N ILE A 99 21.80 3.55 1.56
CA ILE A 99 23.26 3.59 1.44
C ILE A 99 23.89 4.09 2.74
N VAL A 100 23.38 5.17 3.31
CA VAL A 100 23.86 5.71 4.60
C VAL A 100 23.68 4.70 5.71
N LEU A 101 22.53 4.02 5.78
CA LEU A 101 22.25 3.01 6.80
C LEU A 101 23.19 1.79 6.71
N VAL A 102 23.61 1.41 5.51
CA VAL A 102 24.64 0.36 5.32
C VAL A 102 26.02 0.88 5.72
N GLN A 103 26.40 2.08 5.31
CA GLN A 103 27.70 2.67 5.65
C GLN A 103 27.88 2.89 7.15
N THR A 104 26.79 3.18 7.87
CA THR A 104 26.80 3.35 9.33
C THR A 104 26.66 2.05 10.12
N GLY A 105 26.58 0.89 9.44
CA GLY A 105 26.46 -0.42 10.10
C GLY A 105 25.09 -0.72 10.69
N VAL A 106 24.08 0.12 10.45
CA VAL A 106 22.69 -0.13 10.87
C VAL A 106 22.10 -1.29 10.09
N TYR A 107 22.53 -1.45 8.83
CA TYR A 107 22.21 -2.60 7.99
C TYR A 107 23.51 -3.22 7.45
N SER A 108 23.49 -4.55 7.23
CA SER A 108 24.50 -5.29 6.48
C SER A 108 23.88 -5.87 5.23
N MET A 109 24.68 -6.00 4.15
CA MET A 109 24.24 -6.69 2.94
C MET A 109 24.18 -8.20 3.18
N ARG A 110 23.21 -8.87 2.57
CA ARG A 110 23.10 -10.33 2.62
C ARG A 110 24.09 -10.96 1.61
N ASP A 111 24.68 -12.08 1.98
CA ASP A 111 25.60 -12.84 1.12
C ASP A 111 24.88 -13.50 -0.06
N THR A 112 23.58 -13.82 0.11
CA THR A 112 22.76 -14.46 -0.92
C THR A 112 21.60 -13.57 -1.35
N TRP A 113 21.45 -13.37 -2.65
CA TRP A 113 20.38 -12.56 -3.20
C TRP A 113 19.18 -13.41 -3.56
N MET A 114 18.01 -12.95 -3.12
CA MET A 114 16.73 -13.64 -3.34
C MET A 114 16.07 -13.11 -4.62
N TRP A 115 16.63 -13.44 -5.80
CA TRP A 115 16.16 -12.91 -7.09
C TRP A 115 14.67 -13.11 -7.35
N VAL A 116 14.11 -14.27 -6.98
CA VAL A 116 12.66 -14.54 -7.11
C VAL A 116 11.84 -13.58 -6.24
N ALA A 117 12.33 -13.28 -5.04
CA ALA A 117 11.67 -12.32 -4.14
C ALA A 117 11.77 -10.89 -4.70
N VAL A 118 12.89 -10.51 -5.29
CA VAL A 118 13.06 -9.21 -5.98
C VAL A 118 12.08 -9.10 -7.16
N GLY A 119 11.93 -10.14 -7.97
CA GLY A 119 10.96 -10.16 -9.07
C GLY A 119 9.51 -9.99 -8.59
N LYS A 120 9.13 -10.67 -7.49
CA LYS A 120 7.80 -10.49 -6.87
C LYS A 120 7.58 -9.06 -6.36
N VAL A 121 8.59 -8.46 -5.73
CA VAL A 121 8.54 -7.06 -5.26
C VAL A 121 8.39 -6.09 -6.43
N THR A 122 9.10 -6.29 -7.52
CA THR A 122 9.00 -5.45 -8.72
C THR A 122 7.59 -5.49 -9.30
N LEU A 123 6.99 -6.68 -9.41
CA LEU A 123 5.60 -6.81 -9.84
C LEU A 123 4.63 -6.12 -8.87
N THR A 124 4.84 -6.28 -7.56
CA THR A 124 4.04 -5.61 -6.53
C THR A 124 4.14 -4.09 -6.68
N ALA A 125 5.34 -3.54 -6.85
CA ALA A 125 5.57 -2.11 -7.02
C ALA A 125 4.96 -1.54 -8.32
N ALA A 126 4.72 -2.37 -9.33
CA ALA A 126 4.01 -1.96 -10.55
C ALA A 126 2.48 -1.99 -10.38
N VAL A 127 1.94 -3.01 -9.71
CA VAL A 127 0.50 -3.28 -9.67
C VAL A 127 -0.18 -2.59 -8.49
N VAL A 128 0.39 -2.68 -7.29
CA VAL A 128 -0.24 -2.17 -6.06
C VAL A 128 -0.48 -0.66 -6.11
N PRO A 129 0.48 0.19 -6.51
CA PRO A 129 0.24 1.63 -6.62
C PRO A 129 -0.86 1.98 -7.61
N LEU A 130 -0.96 1.26 -8.73
CA LEU A 130 -2.03 1.49 -9.71
C LEU A 130 -3.41 1.26 -9.09
N ILE A 131 -3.58 0.17 -8.35
CA ILE A 131 -4.85 -0.17 -7.69
C ILE A 131 -5.13 0.80 -6.54
N GLU A 132 -4.17 1.00 -5.65
CA GLU A 132 -4.37 1.81 -4.45
C GLU A 132 -4.56 3.30 -4.77
N GLU A 133 -3.79 3.88 -5.69
CA GLU A 133 -3.98 5.28 -6.06
C GLU A 133 -5.31 5.50 -6.79
N SER A 134 -5.73 4.54 -7.61
CA SER A 134 -7.05 4.59 -8.25
C SER A 134 -8.16 4.58 -7.20
N LEU A 135 -8.02 3.76 -6.16
CA LEU A 135 -8.99 3.65 -5.08
C LEU A 135 -8.95 4.88 -4.16
N PHE A 136 -7.77 5.22 -3.60
CA PHE A 136 -7.67 6.26 -2.58
C PHE A 136 -7.70 7.68 -3.17
N ARG A 137 -6.95 7.96 -4.25
CA ARG A 137 -6.80 9.32 -4.80
C ARG A 137 -7.73 9.56 -5.98
N GLY A 138 -8.04 8.52 -6.74
CA GLY A 138 -9.05 8.58 -7.79
C GLY A 138 -10.47 8.61 -7.21
N LEU A 139 -10.83 7.57 -6.47
CA LEU A 139 -12.19 7.34 -6.01
C LEU A 139 -12.48 8.03 -4.68
N PHE A 140 -11.78 7.64 -3.59
CA PHE A 140 -12.08 8.11 -2.24
C PHE A 140 -11.92 9.61 -2.08
N LEU A 141 -10.76 10.14 -2.43
CA LEU A 141 -10.52 11.59 -2.36
C LEU A 141 -11.50 12.34 -3.26
N GLY A 142 -11.77 11.81 -4.48
CA GLY A 142 -12.75 12.40 -5.39
C GLY A 142 -14.16 12.50 -4.81
N VAL A 143 -14.62 11.46 -4.08
CA VAL A 143 -15.92 11.47 -3.41
C VAL A 143 -15.91 12.42 -2.21
N LEU A 144 -14.85 12.43 -1.41
CA LEU A 144 -14.74 13.34 -0.27
C LEU A 144 -14.77 14.82 -0.69
N LEU A 145 -14.14 15.15 -1.81
CA LEU A 145 -14.12 16.51 -2.37
C LEU A 145 -15.49 17.00 -2.88
N ARG A 146 -16.46 16.09 -3.09
CA ARG A 146 -17.84 16.49 -3.43
C ARG A 146 -18.61 17.04 -2.24
N GLY A 147 -18.24 16.65 -1.01
CA GLY A 147 -18.94 17.05 0.20
C GLY A 147 -18.11 17.81 1.22
N LEU A 148 -16.78 17.79 1.08
CA LEU A 148 -15.86 18.41 2.03
C LEU A 148 -14.96 19.44 1.34
N ARG A 149 -14.50 20.43 2.12
CA ARG A 149 -13.42 21.32 1.71
C ARG A 149 -12.13 20.52 1.47
N ARG A 150 -11.22 21.10 0.65
CA ARG A 150 -9.97 20.44 0.22
C ARG A 150 -9.17 19.80 1.36
N TRP A 151 -8.85 20.55 2.41
CA TRP A 151 -8.02 20.07 3.51
C TRP A 151 -8.64 18.95 4.33
N PRO A 152 -9.90 19.04 4.80
CA PRO A 152 -10.57 17.91 5.46
C PRO A 152 -10.64 16.65 4.60
N ALA A 153 -10.88 16.79 3.29
CA ALA A 153 -10.91 15.65 2.37
C ALA A 153 -9.54 14.97 2.25
N VAL A 154 -8.46 15.74 2.13
CA VAL A 154 -7.07 15.25 2.06
C VAL A 154 -6.68 14.54 3.35
N VAL A 155 -6.90 15.20 4.50
CA VAL A 155 -6.56 14.64 5.82
C VAL A 155 -7.33 13.33 6.07
N LEU A 156 -8.63 13.31 5.80
CA LEU A 156 -9.45 12.11 5.99
C LEU A 156 -9.04 10.98 5.05
N SER A 157 -8.76 11.28 3.79
CA SER A 157 -8.27 10.30 2.83
C SER A 157 -6.92 9.70 3.25
N ALA A 158 -5.99 10.54 3.73
CA ALA A 158 -4.68 10.10 4.23
C ALA A 158 -4.80 9.27 5.52
N ALA A 159 -5.70 9.65 6.43
CA ALA A 159 -5.95 8.90 7.66
C ALA A 159 -6.54 7.50 7.36
N ILE A 160 -7.54 7.42 6.48
CA ILE A 160 -8.12 6.14 6.07
C ILE A 160 -7.07 5.26 5.39
N PHE A 161 -6.27 5.81 4.48
CA PHE A 161 -5.16 5.12 3.84
C PHE A 161 -4.19 4.53 4.88
N SER A 162 -3.78 5.33 5.86
CA SER A 162 -2.87 4.88 6.90
C SER A 162 -3.49 3.78 7.79
N ILE A 163 -4.73 3.95 8.27
CA ILE A 163 -5.40 2.98 9.13
C ILE A 163 -5.56 1.62 8.45
N ILE A 164 -5.95 1.60 7.18
CA ILE A 164 -6.18 0.34 6.44
C ILE A 164 -4.90 -0.50 6.35
N HIS A 165 -3.71 0.11 6.31
CA HIS A 165 -2.45 -0.61 6.28
C HIS A 165 -2.14 -1.37 7.58
N PHE A 166 -2.80 -1.03 8.70
CA PHE A 166 -2.71 -1.74 9.97
C PHE A 166 -3.80 -2.81 10.16
N LEU A 167 -4.79 -2.89 9.26
CA LEU A 167 -5.84 -3.90 9.32
C LEU A 167 -5.41 -5.18 8.58
N LYS A 168 -4.26 -5.71 8.97
CA LYS A 168 -3.74 -6.96 8.42
C LYS A 168 -3.58 -7.99 9.54
N ALA A 169 -4.30 -9.13 9.46
CA ALA A 169 -4.10 -10.22 10.38
C ALA A 169 -2.67 -10.76 10.28
N PRO A 170 -1.98 -11.02 11.43
CA PRO A 170 -0.69 -11.67 11.44
C PRO A 170 -0.77 -13.05 10.78
N ASP A 171 0.31 -13.51 10.13
CA ASP A 171 0.37 -14.84 9.54
C ASP A 171 0.37 -15.92 10.65
N GLN A 172 -0.22 -17.10 10.37
CA GLN A 172 -0.23 -18.29 11.25
C GLN A 172 -0.97 -18.14 12.60
N THR A 173 -1.98 -17.30 12.68
CA THR A 173 -2.81 -17.17 13.89
C THR A 173 -3.85 -18.29 14.03
N THR A 174 -4.25 -18.91 12.91
CA THR A 174 -5.30 -19.93 12.87
C THR A 174 -4.68 -21.33 12.78
N THR A 175 -4.79 -22.11 13.85
CA THR A 175 -4.26 -23.49 13.93
C THR A 175 -5.21 -24.54 13.36
N SER A 176 -6.53 -24.32 13.47
CA SER A 176 -7.58 -25.18 12.88
C SER A 176 -8.65 -24.31 12.23
N VAL A 177 -8.93 -24.55 10.94
CA VAL A 177 -9.88 -23.74 10.19
C VAL A 177 -11.31 -24.21 10.42
N GLN A 178 -12.12 -23.29 10.94
CA GLN A 178 -13.55 -23.44 11.19
C GLN A 178 -14.35 -22.39 10.42
N TRP A 179 -15.68 -22.48 10.41
CA TRP A 179 -16.56 -21.52 9.75
C TRP A 179 -16.39 -20.07 10.27
N ASN A 180 -16.04 -19.91 11.53
CA ASN A 180 -15.83 -18.62 12.18
C ASN A 180 -14.37 -18.11 12.06
N SER A 181 -13.44 -18.86 11.44
CA SER A 181 -12.03 -18.48 11.37
C SER A 181 -11.81 -17.12 10.69
N GLY A 182 -12.67 -16.74 9.73
CA GLY A 182 -12.61 -15.41 9.13
C GLY A 182 -12.88 -14.28 10.13
N PHE A 183 -13.78 -14.48 11.10
CA PHE A 183 -14.03 -13.50 12.18
C PHE A 183 -12.85 -13.46 13.16
N VAL A 184 -12.23 -14.60 13.44
CA VAL A 184 -11.04 -14.68 14.28
C VAL A 184 -9.87 -13.93 13.63
N SER A 185 -9.60 -14.16 12.34
CA SER A 185 -8.57 -13.39 11.61
C SER A 185 -8.89 -11.91 11.54
N LEU A 186 -10.16 -11.51 11.41
CA LEU A 186 -10.57 -10.12 11.50
C LEU A 186 -10.27 -9.51 12.86
N ALA A 187 -10.53 -10.24 13.96
CA ALA A 187 -10.20 -9.79 15.32
C ALA A 187 -8.68 -9.62 15.47
N HIS A 188 -7.88 -10.60 15.02
CA HIS A 188 -6.42 -10.53 15.04
C HIS A 188 -5.82 -9.41 14.13
N ALA A 189 -6.58 -8.88 13.17
CA ALA A 189 -6.14 -7.71 12.42
C ALA A 189 -5.93 -6.47 13.32
N PHE A 190 -6.53 -6.46 14.52
CA PHE A 190 -6.38 -5.38 15.51
C PHE A 190 -5.26 -5.61 16.51
N ASP A 191 -4.63 -6.80 16.54
CA ASP A 191 -3.56 -7.13 17.49
C ASP A 191 -2.34 -6.20 17.38
N GLN A 192 -2.11 -5.66 16.17
CA GLN A 192 -1.03 -4.70 15.93
C GLN A 192 -1.16 -3.44 16.81
N PHE A 193 -2.37 -3.06 17.20
CA PHE A 193 -2.61 -1.91 18.07
C PHE A 193 -2.14 -2.13 19.53
N GLY A 194 -1.79 -3.36 19.89
CA GLY A 194 -1.13 -3.68 21.14
C GLY A 194 0.31 -3.14 21.27
N GLU A 195 0.95 -2.70 20.15
CA GLU A 195 2.26 -2.05 20.15
C GLU A 195 2.15 -0.56 19.75
N PRO A 196 1.68 0.33 20.64
CA PRO A 196 1.25 1.69 20.29
C PRO A 196 2.37 2.55 19.66
N LEU A 197 3.62 2.38 20.09
CA LEU A 197 4.75 3.13 19.51
C LEU A 197 5.05 2.73 18.07
N LEU A 198 4.96 1.43 17.76
CA LEU A 198 5.15 0.93 16.40
C LEU A 198 4.01 1.37 15.49
N VAL A 199 2.77 1.30 16.00
CA VAL A 199 1.58 1.77 15.28
C VAL A 199 1.68 3.27 15.03
N LEU A 200 2.00 4.08 16.05
CA LEU A 200 2.10 5.53 15.91
C LEU A 200 3.20 5.91 14.89
N GLY A 201 4.36 5.27 14.95
CA GLY A 201 5.46 5.54 14.02
C GLY A 201 5.10 5.17 12.57
N GLY A 202 4.50 3.99 12.38
CA GLY A 202 4.05 3.54 11.06
C GLY A 202 2.85 4.36 10.54
N PHE A 203 1.87 4.63 11.41
CA PHE A 203 0.73 5.49 11.06
C PHE A 203 1.18 6.86 10.60
N THR A 204 2.09 7.51 11.33
CA THR A 204 2.58 8.86 10.99
C THR A 204 3.27 8.87 9.63
N THR A 205 4.12 7.90 9.35
CA THR A 205 4.81 7.80 8.05
C THR A 205 3.81 7.56 6.91
N LEU A 206 2.90 6.59 7.05
CA LEU A 206 1.88 6.30 6.05
C LEU A 206 0.89 7.46 5.87
N PHE A 207 0.56 8.17 6.94
CA PHE A 207 -0.27 9.36 6.88
C PHE A 207 0.39 10.47 6.08
N VAL A 208 1.70 10.73 6.32
CA VAL A 208 2.47 11.71 5.54
C VAL A 208 2.59 11.29 4.08
N ILE A 209 2.86 10.00 3.79
CA ILE A 209 2.79 9.45 2.43
C ILE A 209 1.41 9.73 1.83
N GLY A 210 0.34 9.48 2.60
CA GLY A 210 -1.04 9.78 2.22
C GLY A 210 -1.27 11.21 1.80
N LEU A 211 -0.73 12.16 2.57
CA LEU A 211 -0.79 13.60 2.28
C LEU A 211 -0.02 13.95 1.00
N ILE A 212 1.19 13.43 0.83
CA ILE A 212 2.04 13.68 -0.35
C ILE A 212 1.35 13.21 -1.63
N LEU A 213 0.81 12.01 -1.61
CA LEU A 213 0.12 11.42 -2.76
C LEU A 213 -1.17 12.18 -3.12
N ALA A 214 -1.93 12.61 -2.09
CA ALA A 214 -3.11 13.45 -2.30
C ALA A 214 -2.74 14.84 -2.85
N ASP A 215 -1.67 15.44 -2.33
CA ASP A 215 -1.15 16.72 -2.82
C ASP A 215 -0.68 16.62 -4.28
N ALA A 216 0.10 15.59 -4.63
CA ALA A 216 0.50 15.30 -6.00
C ALA A 216 -0.71 15.15 -6.93
N ARG A 217 -1.75 14.40 -6.51
CA ARG A 217 -3.00 14.23 -7.26
C ARG A 217 -3.72 15.55 -7.50
N LEU A 218 -3.83 16.39 -6.47
CA LEU A 218 -4.55 17.66 -6.56
C LEU A 218 -3.81 18.72 -7.38
N LEU A 219 -2.48 18.70 -7.37
CA LEU A 219 -1.68 19.66 -8.13
C LEU A 219 -1.54 19.26 -9.61
N THR A 220 -1.57 17.96 -9.90
CA THR A 220 -1.41 17.47 -11.27
C THR A 220 -2.73 17.15 -11.96
N GLN A 221 -3.82 17.03 -11.22
CA GLN A 221 -5.12 16.55 -11.70
C GLN A 221 -5.05 15.17 -12.38
N SER A 222 -3.98 14.40 -12.07
CA SER A 222 -3.63 13.12 -12.67
C SER A 222 -3.14 12.14 -11.61
N LEU A 223 -3.33 10.84 -11.82
CA LEU A 223 -2.82 9.79 -10.93
C LEU A 223 -1.40 9.33 -11.29
N TRP A 224 -0.86 9.71 -12.44
CA TRP A 224 0.42 9.16 -12.89
C TRP A 224 1.60 9.56 -12.00
N LEU A 225 1.63 10.79 -11.50
CA LEU A 225 2.66 11.24 -10.56
C LEU A 225 2.53 10.55 -9.19
N PRO A 226 1.34 10.48 -8.53
CA PRO A 226 1.14 9.67 -7.32
C PRO A 226 1.50 8.20 -7.50
N ILE A 227 1.11 7.56 -8.61
CA ILE A 227 1.45 6.16 -8.89
C ILE A 227 2.97 5.99 -8.95
N GLY A 228 3.69 6.90 -9.63
CA GLY A 228 5.15 6.88 -9.66
C GLY A 228 5.79 7.02 -8.29
N LEU A 229 5.35 8.02 -7.50
CA LEU A 229 5.84 8.23 -6.13
C LEU A 229 5.64 6.97 -5.26
N HIS A 230 4.46 6.40 -5.30
CA HIS A 230 4.13 5.22 -4.52
C HIS A 230 4.95 3.99 -4.96
N ALA A 231 5.08 3.78 -6.27
CA ALA A 231 5.89 2.70 -6.84
C ALA A 231 7.37 2.79 -6.45
N GLY A 232 7.93 4.00 -6.44
CA GLY A 232 9.32 4.22 -6.07
C GLY A 232 9.59 3.90 -4.60
N TRP A 233 8.70 4.32 -3.68
CA TRP A 233 8.82 3.94 -2.26
C TRP A 233 8.71 2.43 -2.06
N ILE A 234 7.71 1.76 -2.68
CA ILE A 234 7.55 0.31 -2.54
C ILE A 234 8.78 -0.41 -3.10
N LEU A 235 9.21 -0.07 -4.30
CA LEU A 235 10.31 -0.80 -4.94
C LEU A 235 11.60 -0.67 -4.14
N ALA A 236 12.04 0.57 -3.85
CA ALA A 236 13.29 0.81 -3.15
C ALA A 236 13.28 0.10 -1.79
N SER A 237 12.34 0.44 -0.90
CA SER A 237 12.32 -0.11 0.46
C SER A 237 12.13 -1.63 0.51
N SER A 238 11.32 -2.20 -0.39
CA SER A 238 11.06 -3.63 -0.36
C SER A 238 12.18 -4.46 -1.01
N VAL A 239 12.86 -3.94 -2.04
CA VAL A 239 14.07 -4.57 -2.57
C VAL A 239 15.16 -4.56 -1.51
N PHE A 240 15.41 -3.42 -0.88
CA PHE A 240 16.38 -3.29 0.21
C PHE A 240 16.14 -4.31 1.33
N ALA A 241 14.89 -4.47 1.77
CA ALA A 241 14.51 -5.47 2.77
C ALA A 241 14.82 -6.93 2.35
N LYS A 242 15.01 -7.21 1.04
CA LYS A 242 15.39 -8.53 0.52
C LYS A 242 16.89 -8.72 0.38
N ILE A 243 17.65 -7.65 0.17
CA ILE A 243 19.10 -7.70 -0.07
C ILE A 243 19.92 -7.31 1.16
N ALA A 244 19.31 -6.66 2.15
CA ALA A 244 19.95 -6.23 3.38
C ALA A 244 19.31 -6.87 4.62
N ARG A 245 20.10 -6.99 5.68
CA ARG A 245 19.68 -7.44 7.00
C ARG A 245 19.92 -6.32 7.99
N ARG A 246 18.93 -6.04 8.83
CA ARG A 246 19.06 -5.05 9.88
C ARG A 246 19.85 -5.61 11.05
N GLU A 247 20.85 -4.86 11.50
CA GLU A 247 21.71 -5.21 12.64
C GLU A 247 21.26 -4.48 13.91
N LEU A 248 20.78 -3.26 13.78
CA LEU A 248 20.37 -2.42 14.90
C LEU A 248 18.90 -2.01 14.80
N LEU A 249 18.21 -2.09 15.91
CA LEU A 249 16.85 -1.55 16.10
C LEU A 249 16.92 -0.42 17.13
N ALA A 250 16.61 0.78 16.71
CA ALA A 250 16.70 1.96 17.57
C ALA A 250 15.46 2.85 17.38
N LEU A 251 14.37 2.53 18.09
CA LEU A 251 13.28 3.49 18.23
C LEU A 251 13.75 4.69 19.07
N PRO A 252 13.33 5.91 18.76
CA PRO A 252 12.33 6.30 17.76
C PRO A 252 12.85 6.46 16.32
N TRP A 253 14.15 6.21 16.07
CA TRP A 253 14.78 6.52 14.79
C TRP A 253 14.36 5.57 13.67
N LEU A 254 14.45 4.27 13.92
CA LEU A 254 14.14 3.23 12.95
C LEU A 254 13.50 2.02 13.63
N GLY A 255 12.30 1.65 13.19
CA GLY A 255 11.54 0.52 13.70
C GLY A 255 11.76 -0.79 12.92
N LYS A 256 10.79 -1.71 13.00
CA LYS A 256 10.85 -3.05 12.35
C LYS A 256 10.95 -2.98 10.82
N SER A 257 10.54 -1.87 10.20
CA SER A 257 10.59 -1.66 8.75
C SER A 257 10.97 -0.22 8.42
N MET A 258 11.29 0.03 7.14
CA MET A 258 11.52 1.36 6.59
C MET A 258 10.25 2.24 6.51
N LEU A 259 9.17 1.83 7.16
CA LEU A 259 7.93 2.62 7.33
C LEU A 259 7.75 3.12 8.77
N ILE A 260 8.63 2.72 9.71
CA ILE A 260 8.42 2.99 11.13
C ILE A 260 9.61 3.77 11.68
N GLY A 261 9.35 4.98 12.13
CA GLY A 261 10.35 5.82 12.81
C GLY A 261 10.61 7.17 12.15
N LEU A 262 11.49 7.95 12.77
CA LEU A 262 11.80 9.32 12.34
C LEU A 262 12.61 9.37 11.04
N VAL A 263 13.46 8.36 10.79
CA VAL A 263 14.26 8.28 9.56
C VAL A 263 13.37 8.12 8.33
N PRO A 264 12.45 7.11 8.25
CA PRO A 264 11.50 7.02 7.16
C PRO A 264 10.64 8.26 6.99
N LEU A 265 10.20 8.87 8.09
CA LEU A 265 9.43 10.10 8.05
C LEU A 265 10.23 11.25 7.40
N ALA A 266 11.51 11.43 7.78
CA ALA A 266 12.39 12.43 7.19
C ALA A 266 12.59 12.20 5.69
N VAL A 267 12.77 10.95 5.26
CA VAL A 267 12.87 10.58 3.83
C VAL A 267 11.59 10.95 3.06
N CYS A 268 10.40 10.70 3.64
CA CYS A 268 9.13 11.12 3.03
C CYS A 268 9.04 12.66 2.91
N LEU A 269 9.46 13.41 3.95
CA LEU A 269 9.47 14.87 3.91
C LEU A 269 10.44 15.43 2.86
N VAL A 270 11.61 14.81 2.69
CA VAL A 270 12.55 15.15 1.61
C VAL A 270 11.91 14.90 0.25
N SER A 271 11.29 13.74 0.05
CA SER A 271 10.55 13.44 -1.19
C SER A 271 9.45 14.49 -1.45
N TRP A 272 8.74 14.94 -0.42
CA TRP A 272 7.71 15.99 -0.54
C TRP A 272 8.32 17.35 -0.91
N ALA A 273 9.42 17.73 -0.29
CA ALA A 273 10.13 18.95 -0.63
C ALA A 273 10.61 18.95 -2.09
N LEU A 274 11.22 17.85 -2.54
CA LEU A 274 11.64 17.67 -3.93
C LEU A 274 10.47 17.72 -4.91
N LEU A 275 9.35 17.06 -4.57
CA LEU A 275 8.11 17.14 -5.34
C LEU A 275 7.62 18.58 -5.51
N ARG A 276 7.61 19.35 -4.41
CA ARG A 276 7.18 20.76 -4.42
C ARG A 276 8.10 21.65 -5.24
N VAL A 277 9.42 21.42 -5.16
CA VAL A 277 10.40 22.12 -6.00
C VAL A 277 10.17 21.80 -7.47
N TRP A 278 10.05 20.51 -7.81
CA TRP A 278 9.81 20.09 -9.19
C TRP A 278 8.53 20.70 -9.77
N LEU A 279 7.43 20.67 -9.01
CA LEU A 279 6.14 21.23 -9.45
C LEU A 279 6.17 22.74 -9.71
N ARG A 280 7.06 23.50 -9.02
CA ARG A 280 7.24 24.94 -9.27
C ARG A 280 7.92 25.22 -10.60
N HIS A 281 8.77 24.30 -11.08
CA HIS A 281 9.55 24.45 -12.31
C HIS A 281 8.93 23.65 -13.48
N ALA A 282 7.92 22.85 -13.22
CA ALA A 282 7.24 22.09 -14.27
C ALA A 282 6.44 23.06 -15.18
N PRO A 283 6.45 22.83 -16.52
CA PRO A 283 5.67 23.65 -17.43
C PRO A 283 4.18 23.60 -17.05
N PRO A 284 3.42 24.68 -17.37
CA PRO A 284 1.98 24.72 -17.16
C PRO A 284 1.31 23.50 -17.78
N ARG A 285 0.35 22.93 -17.08
CA ARG A 285 -0.43 21.80 -17.57
C ARG A 285 -1.68 22.34 -18.23
N GLU A 286 -1.83 22.01 -19.50
CA GLU A 286 -3.08 22.28 -20.21
C GLU A 286 -4.17 21.43 -19.51
N THR A 287 -5.17 22.11 -18.98
CA THR A 287 -6.35 21.52 -18.30
C THR A 287 -7.31 20.90 -19.31
#